data_d2e73654fcad2ba5ec68f43d2c5fad9b
#
_entry.id   d2e73654fcad2ba5ec68f43d2c5fad9b
#
_cell.length_a   1.000
_cell.length_b   1.000
_cell.length_c   1.000
_cell.angle_alpha   90.00
_cell.angle_beta   90.00
_cell.angle_gamma   90.00
#
_symmetry.space_group_name_H-M   'P 1'
#
loop_
_entity.id
_entity.type
_entity.pdbx_description
1 polymer ?
#
loop_
_entity_poly.entity_id
_entity_poly.type
_entity_poly.pdbx_seq_one_letter_code
_entity_poly.pdbx_strand_id
1 'polypeptide(L)'
;MGLRQCRAGHSEVVTLALMEPITVLVVEDNPRFRESFAEAIEGDAEFRLVGAAANGADGMRMLDEQHPDVLLVDLDLPDFSGVELIRHAARNLPESDVMVITVFGDERSIIESIEAGATGYLLKDAMPPDFVGQIRELRAGGSPISPIIARRLLTRFHPPGTPEAGPDGENESSDRPTLSEREHSVLSLAAKGFSFGEIARVLNVSPHTVTTHVKRIYRKLQVRSKTEAVYEARKLGLLRGD
;
A
#
# COMPACT_ATOMS: atom_id res chain seq x y z
N MET A 1 78.13 -8.69 -2.02
CA MET A 1 77.59 -8.69 -0.67
C MET A 1 76.29 -7.91 -0.74
N GLY A 2 75.16 -8.63 -0.93
CA GLY A 2 73.90 -8.06 -1.29
C GLY A 2 73.01 -7.85 -0.08
N LEU A 3 72.55 -6.64 0.07
CA LEU A 3 71.52 -6.27 1.04
C LEU A 3 70.14 -6.44 0.40
N ARG A 4 69.37 -7.43 0.88
CA ARG A 4 67.99 -7.61 0.52
C ARG A 4 67.13 -6.61 1.32
N GLN A 5 66.52 -5.65 0.65
CA GLN A 5 65.50 -4.81 1.22
C GLN A 5 64.20 -5.62 1.37
N CYS A 6 63.75 -5.81 2.61
CA CYS A 6 62.41 -6.25 2.94
C CYS A 6 61.41 -5.12 2.61
N ARG A 7 60.56 -5.34 1.67
CA ARG A 7 59.35 -4.51 1.48
C ARG A 7 58.36 -4.80 2.60
N ALA A 8 58.10 -3.82 3.44
CA ALA A 8 57.01 -3.80 4.37
C ALA A 8 55.70 -3.74 3.57
N GLY A 9 54.87 -4.75 3.74
CA GLY A 9 53.51 -4.76 3.19
C GLY A 9 52.67 -3.70 3.92
N HIS A 10 52.15 -2.76 3.14
CA HIS A 10 51.09 -1.89 3.62
C HIS A 10 49.83 -2.74 3.73
N SER A 11 49.45 -3.08 4.95
CA SER A 11 48.10 -3.56 5.28
C SER A 11 47.16 -2.37 5.13
N GLU A 12 46.48 -2.28 4.01
CA GLU A 12 45.32 -1.41 3.90
C GLU A 12 44.25 -1.95 4.86
N VAL A 13 44.20 -1.36 6.02
CA VAL A 13 43.05 -1.46 6.90
C VAL A 13 41.95 -0.69 6.20
N VAL A 14 41.11 -1.41 5.47
CA VAL A 14 39.83 -0.89 4.99
C VAL A 14 39.05 -0.55 6.24
N THR A 15 39.06 0.71 6.63
CA THR A 15 38.16 1.25 7.64
C THR A 15 36.76 1.14 7.04
N LEU A 16 36.03 0.05 7.38
CA LEU A 16 34.58 0.05 7.22
C LEU A 16 34.10 1.24 8.06
N ALA A 17 33.79 2.34 7.42
CA ALA A 17 33.01 3.39 8.04
C ALA A 17 31.74 2.70 8.56
N LEU A 18 31.56 2.67 9.87
CA LEU A 18 30.32 2.26 10.51
C LEU A 18 29.25 3.25 10.03
N MET A 19 28.57 2.93 8.95
CA MET A 19 27.40 3.70 8.54
C MET A 19 26.37 3.54 9.65
N GLU A 20 25.85 4.63 10.15
CA GLU A 20 24.76 4.58 11.11
C GLU A 20 23.57 3.84 10.47
N PRO A 21 22.92 2.94 11.20
CA PRO A 21 21.79 2.18 10.65
C PRO A 21 20.65 3.12 10.29
N ILE A 22 20.00 2.86 9.17
CA ILE A 22 18.81 3.58 8.72
C ILE A 22 17.70 3.38 9.76
N THR A 23 17.20 4.46 10.32
CA THR A 23 16.16 4.45 11.34
C THR A 23 14.78 4.37 10.72
N VAL A 24 13.95 3.45 11.21
CA VAL A 24 12.62 3.19 10.65
C VAL A 24 11.55 3.28 11.74
N LEU A 25 10.50 4.05 11.51
CA LEU A 25 9.28 4.09 12.31
C LEU A 25 8.16 3.40 11.55
N VAL A 26 7.44 2.50 12.23
CA VAL A 26 6.26 1.80 11.68
C VAL A 26 5.00 2.31 12.34
N VAL A 27 3.98 2.68 11.55
CA VAL A 27 2.64 3.04 12.02
C VAL A 27 1.61 2.18 11.31
N GLU A 28 1.08 1.20 12.02
CA GLU A 28 0.24 0.12 11.49
C GLU A 28 -0.69 -0.39 12.60
N ASP A 29 -2.00 -0.36 12.38
CA ASP A 29 -2.99 -0.78 13.39
C ASP A 29 -3.07 -2.30 13.53
N ASN A 30 -2.90 -3.04 12.44
CA ASN A 30 -2.97 -4.49 12.47
C ASN A 30 -1.71 -5.10 13.11
N PRO A 31 -1.84 -5.80 14.27
CA PRO A 31 -0.68 -6.30 15.00
C PRO A 31 0.17 -7.29 14.19
N ARG A 32 -0.44 -8.10 13.32
CA ARG A 32 0.30 -9.07 12.49
C ARG A 32 1.22 -8.40 11.48
N PHE A 33 0.74 -7.36 10.79
CA PHE A 33 1.57 -6.61 9.86
C PHE A 33 2.62 -5.81 10.60
N ARG A 34 2.25 -5.15 11.71
CA ARG A 34 3.18 -4.37 12.53
C ARG A 34 4.34 -5.23 13.05
N GLU A 35 4.05 -6.41 13.60
CA GLU A 35 5.05 -7.37 14.05
C GLU A 35 5.93 -7.88 12.90
N SER A 36 5.33 -8.25 11.77
CA SER A 36 6.07 -8.74 10.60
C SER A 36 7.01 -7.68 10.01
N PHE A 37 6.62 -6.42 9.99
CA PHE A 37 7.49 -5.33 9.54
C PHE A 37 8.63 -5.08 10.54
N ALA A 38 8.31 -5.09 11.84
CA ALA A 38 9.31 -4.95 12.89
C ALA A 38 10.37 -6.06 12.81
N GLU A 39 9.95 -7.32 12.72
CA GLU A 39 10.84 -8.48 12.58
C GLU A 39 11.72 -8.37 11.32
N ALA A 40 11.16 -7.98 10.18
CA ALA A 40 11.91 -7.83 8.94
C ALA A 40 12.97 -6.73 9.04
N ILE A 41 12.65 -5.60 9.68
CA ILE A 41 13.57 -4.46 9.87
C ILE A 41 14.68 -4.85 10.86
N GLU A 42 14.33 -5.44 12.00
CA GLU A 42 15.31 -5.87 13.03
C GLU A 42 16.19 -7.04 12.57
N GLY A 43 15.75 -7.80 11.59
CA GLY A 43 16.50 -8.91 10.98
C GLY A 43 17.65 -8.47 10.08
N ASP A 44 17.75 -7.19 9.71
CA ASP A 44 18.79 -6.65 8.83
C ASP A 44 19.60 -5.56 9.56
N ALA A 45 20.90 -5.79 9.73
CA ALA A 45 21.80 -4.90 10.49
C ALA A 45 21.96 -3.50 9.88
N GLU A 46 21.53 -3.27 8.64
CA GLU A 46 21.53 -1.96 8.00
C GLU A 46 20.43 -1.05 8.55
N PHE A 47 19.40 -1.63 9.19
CA PHE A 47 18.23 -0.91 9.68
C PHE A 47 18.12 -0.96 11.21
N ARG A 48 17.44 0.03 11.76
CA ARG A 48 17.10 0.10 13.18
C ARG A 48 15.65 0.56 13.35
N LEU A 49 14.82 -0.30 13.92
CA LEU A 49 13.47 0.07 14.31
C LEU A 49 13.53 1.07 15.49
N VAL A 50 13.00 2.28 15.31
CA VAL A 50 12.95 3.30 16.37
C VAL A 50 11.59 3.39 17.05
N GLY A 51 10.58 2.75 16.49
CA GLY A 51 9.26 2.64 17.08
C GLY A 51 8.27 1.89 16.19
N ALA A 52 7.21 1.37 16.83
CA ALA A 52 6.08 0.72 16.16
C ALA A 52 4.78 1.14 16.85
N ALA A 53 4.00 2.00 16.21
CA ALA A 53 2.76 2.55 16.73
C ALA A 53 1.53 1.81 16.15
N ALA A 54 0.48 1.67 16.94
CA ALA A 54 -0.78 1.03 16.56
C ALA A 54 -1.87 2.02 16.13
N ASN A 55 -1.60 3.31 16.20
CA ASN A 55 -2.54 4.38 15.88
C ASN A 55 -1.77 5.64 15.45
N GLY A 56 -2.50 6.59 14.86
CA GLY A 56 -1.92 7.81 14.35
C GLY A 56 -1.36 8.73 15.43
N ALA A 57 -2.02 8.85 16.59
CA ALA A 57 -1.59 9.74 17.67
C ALA A 57 -0.23 9.32 18.26
N ASP A 58 -0.05 8.02 18.52
CA ASP A 58 1.25 7.48 18.94
C ASP A 58 2.29 7.61 17.84
N GLY A 59 1.91 7.34 16.58
CA GLY A 59 2.77 7.52 15.42
C GLY A 59 3.27 8.96 15.29
N MET A 60 2.40 9.95 15.42
CA MET A 60 2.74 11.37 15.37
C MET A 60 3.74 11.75 16.48
N ARG A 61 3.47 11.33 17.72
CA ARG A 61 4.38 11.58 18.84
C ARG A 61 5.77 10.96 18.63
N MET A 62 5.80 9.67 18.18
CA MET A 62 7.08 8.99 17.90
C MET A 62 7.83 9.63 16.73
N LEU A 63 7.12 10.10 15.72
CA LEU A 63 7.71 10.80 14.58
C LEU A 63 8.44 12.08 15.02
N ASP A 64 7.80 12.87 15.89
CA ASP A 64 8.39 14.11 16.44
C ASP A 64 9.53 13.84 17.44
N GLU A 65 9.51 12.73 18.18
CA GLU A 65 10.54 12.38 19.16
C GLU A 65 11.77 11.72 18.52
N GLN A 66 11.56 10.87 17.50
CA GLN A 66 12.62 9.98 16.98
C GLN A 66 13.26 10.48 15.69
N HIS A 67 12.60 11.37 14.94
CA HIS A 67 13.07 11.87 13.63
C HIS A 67 13.61 10.74 12.73
N PRO A 68 12.79 9.73 12.38
CA PRO A 68 13.26 8.57 11.64
C PRO A 68 13.71 8.93 10.22
N ASP A 69 14.65 8.16 9.65
CA ASP A 69 15.02 8.27 8.25
C ASP A 69 13.87 7.81 7.32
N VAL A 70 13.08 6.82 7.79
CA VAL A 70 11.96 6.26 7.02
C VAL A 70 10.73 6.11 7.91
N LEU A 71 9.61 6.63 7.45
CA LEU A 71 8.28 6.39 7.99
C LEU A 71 7.56 5.36 7.12
N LEU A 72 7.21 4.21 7.71
CA LEU A 72 6.28 3.25 7.12
C LEU A 72 4.90 3.48 7.70
N VAL A 73 3.90 3.78 6.87
CA VAL A 73 2.58 4.20 7.35
C VAL A 73 1.45 3.51 6.61
N ASP A 74 0.49 2.96 7.38
CA ASP A 74 -0.82 2.61 6.83
C ASP A 74 -1.73 3.84 6.74
N LEU A 75 -2.61 3.86 5.76
CA LEU A 75 -3.57 4.95 5.57
C LEU A 75 -4.79 4.80 6.47
N ASP A 76 -5.21 3.56 6.77
CA ASP A 76 -6.40 3.25 7.55
C ASP A 76 -6.07 3.04 9.03
N LEU A 77 -5.72 4.12 9.71
CA LEU A 77 -5.50 4.11 11.16
C LEU A 77 -6.82 4.34 11.90
N PRO A 78 -6.95 3.83 13.16
CA PRO A 78 -8.22 3.84 13.88
C PRO A 78 -8.70 5.22 14.35
N ASP A 79 -7.81 6.18 14.44
CA ASP A 79 -8.06 7.52 15.00
C ASP A 79 -8.11 8.61 13.92
N PHE A 80 -7.20 8.60 12.94
CA PHE A 80 -7.21 9.50 11.79
C PHE A 80 -6.46 8.88 10.59
N SER A 81 -6.62 9.50 9.42
CA SER A 81 -5.97 9.01 8.19
C SER A 81 -4.46 9.13 8.25
N GLY A 82 -3.74 8.08 7.86
CA GLY A 82 -2.28 8.11 7.70
C GLY A 82 -1.76 9.22 6.79
N VAL A 83 -2.61 9.78 5.93
CA VAL A 83 -2.27 10.97 5.11
C VAL A 83 -1.89 12.19 5.97
N GLU A 84 -2.43 12.31 7.18
CA GLU A 84 -2.05 13.39 8.09
C GLU A 84 -0.63 13.23 8.61
N LEU A 85 -0.20 11.98 8.92
CA LEU A 85 1.19 11.67 9.27
C LEU A 85 2.15 11.97 8.13
N ILE A 86 1.79 11.58 6.90
CA ILE A 86 2.57 11.86 5.69
C ILE A 86 2.78 13.37 5.54
N ARG A 87 1.70 14.14 5.64
CA ARG A 87 1.73 15.59 5.52
C ARG A 87 2.55 16.27 6.62
N HIS A 88 2.49 15.72 7.83
CA HIS A 88 3.28 16.18 8.97
C HIS A 88 4.78 15.90 8.76
N ALA A 89 5.12 14.67 8.34
CA ALA A 89 6.50 14.29 8.02
C ALA A 89 7.09 15.18 6.92
N ALA A 90 6.39 15.34 5.80
CA ALA A 90 6.84 16.14 4.68
C ALA A 90 7.10 17.63 5.03
N ARG A 91 6.37 18.18 6.01
CA ARG A 91 6.54 19.59 6.46
C ARG A 91 7.64 19.77 7.49
N ASN A 92 7.75 18.86 8.45
CA ASN A 92 8.58 19.01 9.62
C ASN A 92 9.88 18.22 9.56
N LEU A 93 9.91 17.15 8.76
CA LEU A 93 11.03 16.22 8.60
C LEU A 93 11.31 15.97 7.10
N PRO A 94 11.73 16.97 6.33
CA PRO A 94 11.90 16.86 4.88
C PRO A 94 12.95 15.83 4.43
N GLU A 95 13.85 15.41 5.34
CA GLU A 95 14.87 14.38 5.08
C GLU A 95 14.35 12.96 5.32
N SER A 96 13.15 12.82 5.92
CA SER A 96 12.51 11.53 6.14
C SER A 96 11.77 11.08 4.90
N ASP A 97 12.09 9.88 4.41
CA ASP A 97 11.31 9.26 3.35
C ASP A 97 10.03 8.63 3.90
N VAL A 98 8.96 8.71 3.14
CA VAL A 98 7.66 8.15 3.55
C VAL A 98 7.20 7.08 2.59
N MET A 99 7.06 5.85 3.09
CA MET A 99 6.50 4.72 2.36
C MET A 99 5.11 4.38 2.89
N VAL A 100 4.12 4.49 2.04
CA VAL A 100 2.76 4.02 2.31
C VAL A 100 2.70 2.50 2.12
N ILE A 101 2.14 1.79 3.10
CA ILE A 101 1.91 0.35 3.04
C ILE A 101 0.45 0.09 3.43
N THR A 102 -0.40 -0.19 2.47
CA THR A 102 -1.84 -0.32 2.72
C THR A 102 -2.48 -1.46 1.94
N VAL A 103 -3.62 -1.94 2.41
CA VAL A 103 -4.48 -2.88 1.65
C VAL A 103 -5.22 -2.14 0.54
N PHE A 104 -5.48 -0.84 0.73
CA PHE A 104 -6.29 -0.04 -0.19
C PHE A 104 -5.43 0.72 -1.19
N GLY A 105 -5.75 0.54 -2.45
CA GLY A 105 -5.08 1.24 -3.55
C GLY A 105 -6.12 1.89 -4.46
N ASP A 106 -7.18 2.54 -3.91
CA ASP A 106 -8.05 3.36 -4.73
C ASP A 106 -7.30 4.61 -5.21
N GLU A 107 -7.71 5.12 -6.36
CA GLU A 107 -7.00 6.21 -7.05
C GLU A 107 -6.91 7.48 -6.20
N ARG A 108 -7.95 7.77 -5.43
CA ARG A 108 -8.00 8.96 -4.59
C ARG A 108 -6.99 8.90 -3.45
N SER A 109 -6.96 7.79 -2.71
CA SER A 109 -6.02 7.58 -1.60
C SER A 109 -4.57 7.61 -2.06
N ILE A 110 -4.28 7.03 -3.26
CA ILE A 110 -2.95 7.08 -3.85
C ILE A 110 -2.52 8.53 -4.09
N ILE A 111 -3.38 9.32 -4.75
CA ILE A 111 -3.09 10.71 -5.12
C ILE A 111 -2.93 11.57 -3.88
N GLU A 112 -3.87 11.48 -2.94
CA GLU A 112 -3.83 12.25 -1.68
C GLU A 112 -2.53 11.96 -0.89
N SER A 113 -2.04 10.70 -0.91
CA SER A 113 -0.79 10.33 -0.25
C SER A 113 0.43 10.91 -0.94
N ILE A 114 0.48 10.87 -2.28
CA ILE A 114 1.59 11.43 -3.06
C ILE A 114 1.60 12.95 -2.94
N GLU A 115 0.45 13.61 -3.04
CA GLU A 115 0.32 15.06 -2.84
C GLU A 115 0.67 15.50 -1.40
N ALA A 116 0.48 14.61 -0.42
CA ALA A 116 0.88 14.82 0.95
C ALA A 116 2.40 14.69 1.17
N GLY A 117 3.13 14.03 0.25
CA GLY A 117 4.58 13.88 0.31
C GLY A 117 5.08 12.43 0.41
N ALA A 118 4.24 11.43 0.17
CA ALA A 118 4.70 10.04 0.13
C ALA A 118 5.68 9.82 -1.03
N THR A 119 6.81 9.17 -0.75
CA THR A 119 7.89 8.87 -1.71
C THR A 119 7.88 7.42 -2.20
N GLY A 120 7.16 6.52 -1.51
CA GLY A 120 6.94 5.13 -1.90
C GLY A 120 5.51 4.66 -1.61
N TYR A 121 5.03 3.62 -2.34
CA TYR A 121 3.67 3.11 -2.15
C TYR A 121 3.59 1.61 -2.46
N LEU A 122 3.37 0.81 -1.43
CA LEU A 122 3.24 -0.64 -1.54
C LEU A 122 1.85 -1.12 -1.12
N LEU A 123 1.38 -2.17 -1.78
CA LEU A 123 0.16 -2.87 -1.37
C LEU A 123 0.50 -4.07 -0.49
N LYS A 124 -0.14 -4.20 0.66
CA LYS A 124 0.02 -5.34 1.58
C LYS A 124 -0.26 -6.69 0.90
N ASP A 125 -1.26 -6.75 0.02
CA ASP A 125 -1.63 -7.96 -0.75
C ASP A 125 -0.61 -8.34 -1.83
N ALA A 126 0.31 -7.43 -2.19
CA ALA A 126 1.33 -7.60 -3.23
C ALA A 126 2.74 -7.28 -2.70
N MET A 127 2.96 -7.51 -1.40
CA MET A 127 4.23 -7.25 -0.76
C MET A 127 5.33 -8.12 -1.39
N PRO A 128 6.43 -7.52 -1.85
CA PRO A 128 7.54 -8.27 -2.38
C PRO A 128 8.21 -9.11 -1.27
N PRO A 129 8.78 -10.28 -1.59
CA PRO A 129 9.52 -11.09 -0.61
C PRO A 129 10.68 -10.33 0.04
N ASP A 130 11.33 -9.44 -0.72
CA ASP A 130 12.37 -8.53 -0.23
C ASP A 130 11.78 -7.16 0.11
N PHE A 131 11.02 -7.11 1.19
CA PHE A 131 10.43 -5.87 1.69
C PHE A 131 11.50 -4.86 2.15
N VAL A 132 12.53 -5.33 2.83
CA VAL A 132 13.63 -4.49 3.32
C VAL A 132 14.42 -3.89 2.16
N GLY A 133 14.57 -4.62 1.06
CA GLY A 133 15.15 -4.10 -0.19
C GLY A 133 14.37 -2.91 -0.76
N GLN A 134 13.05 -2.86 -0.57
CA GLN A 134 12.24 -1.70 -0.98
C GLN A 134 12.54 -0.46 -0.11
N ILE A 135 12.80 -0.64 1.20
CA ILE A 135 13.21 0.48 2.08
C ILE A 135 14.58 1.00 1.65
N ARG A 136 15.49 0.09 1.30
CA ARG A 136 16.83 0.44 0.80
C ARG A 136 16.76 1.22 -0.52
N GLU A 137 15.92 0.77 -1.45
CA GLU A 137 15.67 1.45 -2.72
C GLU A 137 15.13 2.88 -2.48
N LEU A 138 14.19 3.03 -1.53
CA LEU A 138 13.64 4.32 -1.16
C LEU A 138 14.73 5.27 -0.66
N ARG A 139 15.57 4.84 0.30
CA ARG A 139 16.68 5.64 0.86
C ARG A 139 17.77 5.95 -0.16
N ALA A 140 17.91 5.16 -1.20
CA ALA A 140 18.80 5.43 -2.32
C ALA A 140 18.25 6.48 -3.32
N GLY A 141 17.08 7.08 -3.02
CA GLY A 141 16.41 8.08 -3.87
C GLY A 141 15.50 7.47 -4.93
N GLY A 142 15.21 6.16 -4.83
CA GLY A 142 14.18 5.51 -5.63
C GLY A 142 12.77 5.82 -5.13
N SER A 143 11.77 5.37 -5.87
CA SER A 143 10.36 5.44 -5.48
C SER A 143 9.73 4.08 -5.69
N PRO A 144 9.87 3.14 -4.75
CA PRO A 144 9.26 1.82 -4.88
C PRO A 144 7.74 1.95 -4.90
N ILE A 145 7.15 1.58 -6.02
CA ILE A 145 5.70 1.62 -6.24
C ILE A 145 5.25 0.27 -6.76
N SER A 146 4.27 -0.34 -6.11
CA SER A 146 3.66 -1.58 -6.61
C SER A 146 3.18 -1.40 -8.06
N PRO A 147 3.44 -2.37 -8.98
CA PRO A 147 3.07 -2.23 -10.39
C PRO A 147 1.60 -1.89 -10.64
N ILE A 148 0.71 -2.37 -9.78
CA ILE A 148 -0.72 -2.08 -9.83
C ILE A 148 -0.98 -0.59 -9.56
N ILE A 149 -0.26 0.01 -8.61
CA ILE A 149 -0.36 1.43 -8.27
C ILE A 149 0.21 2.28 -9.40
N ALA A 150 1.40 1.92 -9.91
CA ALA A 150 2.01 2.60 -11.04
C ALA A 150 1.05 2.65 -12.26
N ARG A 151 0.39 1.52 -12.58
CA ARG A 151 -0.58 1.44 -13.67
C ARG A 151 -1.79 2.37 -13.44
N ARG A 152 -2.29 2.48 -12.21
CA ARG A 152 -3.40 3.39 -11.88
C ARG A 152 -3.01 4.85 -12.01
N LEU A 153 -1.80 5.21 -11.59
CA LEU A 153 -1.28 6.57 -11.78
C LEU A 153 -1.13 6.91 -13.26
N LEU A 154 -0.59 5.99 -14.06
CA LEU A 154 -0.40 6.20 -15.50
C LEU A 154 -1.72 6.39 -16.26
N THR A 155 -2.80 5.71 -15.88
CA THR A 155 -4.12 5.89 -16.54
C THR A 155 -4.67 7.30 -16.38
N ARG A 156 -4.33 8.02 -15.33
CA ARG A 156 -4.73 9.42 -15.13
C ARG A 156 -4.04 10.39 -16.09
N PHE A 157 -2.82 10.09 -16.51
CA PHE A 157 -2.03 10.95 -17.39
C PHE A 157 -2.28 10.67 -18.89
N HIS A 158 -3.08 9.66 -19.21
CA HIS A 158 -3.52 9.45 -20.60
C HIS A 158 -4.70 10.38 -20.89
N PRO A 159 -4.59 11.27 -21.87
CA PRO A 159 -5.74 12.07 -22.29
C PRO A 159 -6.85 11.11 -22.79
N PRO A 160 -8.14 11.41 -22.52
CA PRO A 160 -9.24 10.62 -23.04
C PRO A 160 -9.25 10.73 -24.56
N GLY A 161 -8.69 9.77 -25.30
CA GLY A 161 -8.63 9.84 -26.75
C GLY A 161 -7.79 8.82 -27.50
N THR A 162 -7.20 7.84 -26.86
CA THR A 162 -6.55 6.74 -27.60
C THR A 162 -7.05 5.40 -27.07
N PRO A 163 -7.87 4.66 -27.84
CA PRO A 163 -8.24 3.30 -27.47
C PRO A 163 -7.07 2.40 -27.79
N GLU A 164 -6.21 2.07 -26.80
CA GLU A 164 -5.41 0.88 -26.89
C GLU A 164 -6.31 -0.32 -26.57
N ALA A 165 -6.60 -1.08 -27.60
CA ALA A 165 -7.32 -2.34 -27.56
C ALA A 165 -6.53 -3.37 -26.75
N GLY A 166 -6.89 -3.55 -25.50
CA GLY A 166 -6.63 -4.77 -24.76
C GLY A 166 -7.83 -5.71 -24.96
N PRO A 167 -7.63 -7.04 -25.04
CA PRO A 167 -8.72 -7.95 -25.36
C PRO A 167 -9.61 -8.17 -24.14
N ASP A 168 -10.58 -7.30 -23.95
CA ASP A 168 -11.82 -7.56 -23.24
C ASP A 168 -12.72 -6.34 -23.49
N GLY A 169 -13.37 -6.38 -24.64
CA GLY A 169 -14.37 -5.40 -25.04
C GLY A 169 -15.62 -5.54 -24.20
N GLU A 170 -15.94 -4.53 -23.42
CA GLU A 170 -17.32 -4.29 -23.01
C GLU A 170 -17.66 -2.82 -23.25
N ASN A 171 -18.60 -2.64 -24.17
CA ASN A 171 -19.26 -1.44 -24.60
C ASN A 171 -19.66 -0.50 -23.44
N GLU A 172 -19.13 0.72 -23.43
CA GLU A 172 -19.77 1.83 -22.72
C GLU A 172 -20.82 2.47 -23.63
N SER A 173 -22.07 2.11 -23.39
CA SER A 173 -23.21 2.96 -23.75
C SER A 173 -24.46 2.51 -22.99
N SER A 174 -24.66 3.03 -21.79
CA SER A 174 -25.97 3.39 -21.23
C SER A 174 -25.81 3.96 -19.81
N ASP A 175 -26.52 5.00 -19.52
CA ASP A 175 -26.55 5.82 -18.30
C ASP A 175 -27.08 5.09 -17.03
N ARG A 176 -26.98 3.73 -17.00
CA ARG A 176 -27.29 2.90 -15.83
C ARG A 176 -26.15 1.95 -15.56
N PRO A 177 -25.66 1.88 -14.32
CA PRO A 177 -24.60 0.93 -13.94
C PRO A 177 -25.10 -0.51 -14.15
N THR A 178 -24.53 -1.20 -15.13
CA THR A 178 -24.84 -2.63 -15.38
C THR A 178 -23.84 -3.51 -14.65
N LEU A 179 -24.35 -4.42 -13.81
CA LEU A 179 -23.56 -5.45 -13.15
C LEU A 179 -23.48 -6.69 -14.06
N SER A 180 -22.31 -7.30 -14.18
CA SER A 180 -22.18 -8.62 -14.81
C SER A 180 -22.92 -9.68 -13.98
N GLU A 181 -23.26 -10.83 -14.57
CA GLU A 181 -23.92 -11.94 -13.87
C GLU A 181 -23.18 -12.38 -12.60
N ARG A 182 -21.85 -12.38 -12.65
CA ARG A 182 -21.00 -12.72 -11.49
C ARG A 182 -21.05 -11.65 -10.42
N GLU A 183 -21.00 -10.38 -10.79
CA GLU A 183 -21.14 -9.24 -9.85
C GLU A 183 -22.53 -9.24 -9.21
N HIS A 184 -23.56 -9.51 -9.99
CA HIS A 184 -24.93 -9.63 -9.49
C HIS A 184 -25.07 -10.79 -8.49
N SER A 185 -24.46 -11.96 -8.76
CA SER A 185 -24.44 -13.10 -7.85
C SER A 185 -23.76 -12.79 -6.53
N VAL A 186 -22.58 -12.14 -6.60
CA VAL A 186 -21.82 -11.71 -5.41
C VAL A 186 -22.64 -10.72 -4.58
N LEU A 187 -23.24 -9.71 -5.22
CA LEU A 187 -24.03 -8.68 -4.54
C LEU A 187 -25.31 -9.24 -3.92
N SER A 188 -25.97 -10.17 -4.60
CA SER A 188 -27.17 -10.86 -4.09
C SER A 188 -26.87 -11.69 -2.84
N LEU A 189 -25.76 -12.43 -2.81
CA LEU A 189 -25.34 -13.18 -1.63
C LEU A 189 -24.91 -12.23 -0.49
N ALA A 190 -24.24 -11.13 -0.82
CA ALA A 190 -23.89 -10.10 0.14
C ALA A 190 -25.13 -9.46 0.78
N ALA A 191 -26.20 -9.22 -0.01
CA ALA A 191 -27.48 -8.70 0.47
C ALA A 191 -28.23 -9.67 1.41
N LYS A 192 -28.01 -10.99 1.22
CA LYS A 192 -28.54 -12.05 2.10
C LYS A 192 -27.72 -12.24 3.38
N GLY A 193 -26.67 -11.44 3.61
CA GLY A 193 -25.88 -11.45 4.83
C GLY A 193 -24.61 -12.32 4.78
N PHE A 194 -24.34 -13.03 3.69
CA PHE A 194 -23.14 -13.86 3.57
C PHE A 194 -21.86 -13.03 3.68
N SER A 195 -20.86 -13.58 4.37
CA SER A 195 -19.50 -13.06 4.38
C SER A 195 -18.79 -13.36 3.06
N PHE A 196 -17.72 -12.63 2.72
CA PHE A 196 -16.98 -12.84 1.47
C PHE A 196 -16.37 -14.25 1.37
N GLY A 197 -15.96 -14.83 2.52
CA GLY A 197 -15.48 -16.21 2.57
C GLY A 197 -16.57 -17.24 2.27
N GLU A 198 -17.80 -17.01 2.73
CA GLU A 198 -18.97 -17.86 2.44
C GLU A 198 -19.41 -17.73 0.98
N ILE A 199 -19.41 -16.50 0.45
CA ILE A 199 -19.68 -16.23 -0.98
C ILE A 199 -18.66 -16.96 -1.86
N ALA A 200 -17.40 -16.96 -1.51
CA ALA A 200 -16.35 -17.68 -2.22
C ALA A 200 -16.64 -19.19 -2.29
N ARG A 201 -17.06 -19.78 -1.17
CA ARG A 201 -17.46 -21.21 -1.11
C ARG A 201 -18.71 -21.50 -1.94
N VAL A 202 -19.74 -20.65 -1.84
CA VAL A 202 -20.99 -20.82 -2.58
C VAL A 202 -20.78 -20.73 -4.09
N LEU A 203 -19.95 -19.79 -4.54
CA LEU A 203 -19.67 -19.56 -5.96
C LEU A 203 -18.51 -20.42 -6.51
N ASN A 204 -17.89 -21.24 -5.67
CA ASN A 204 -16.74 -22.10 -5.98
C ASN A 204 -15.58 -21.29 -6.62
N VAL A 205 -15.22 -20.18 -6.01
CA VAL A 205 -14.12 -19.31 -6.42
C VAL A 205 -13.21 -19.00 -5.23
N SER A 206 -12.05 -18.41 -5.48
CA SER A 206 -11.16 -17.97 -4.39
C SER A 206 -11.76 -16.76 -3.65
N PRO A 207 -11.46 -16.56 -2.34
CA PRO A 207 -11.84 -15.33 -1.63
C PRO A 207 -11.31 -14.06 -2.31
N HIS A 208 -10.15 -14.14 -2.92
CA HIS A 208 -9.55 -13.05 -3.69
C HIS A 208 -10.42 -12.68 -4.92
N THR A 209 -10.98 -13.68 -5.61
CA THR A 209 -11.89 -13.46 -6.74
C THR A 209 -13.15 -12.73 -6.30
N VAL A 210 -13.74 -13.10 -5.14
CA VAL A 210 -14.89 -12.40 -4.57
C VAL A 210 -14.54 -10.94 -4.25
N THR A 211 -13.40 -10.69 -3.61
CA THR A 211 -12.93 -9.33 -3.31
C THR A 211 -12.78 -8.48 -4.58
N THR A 212 -12.27 -9.09 -5.66
CA THR A 212 -12.17 -8.41 -6.96
C THR A 212 -13.55 -8.01 -7.52
N HIS A 213 -14.54 -8.91 -7.43
CA HIS A 213 -15.91 -8.57 -7.84
C HIS A 213 -16.53 -7.50 -6.95
N VAL A 214 -16.33 -7.54 -5.63
CA VAL A 214 -16.82 -6.52 -4.70
C VAL A 214 -16.23 -5.15 -5.03
N LYS A 215 -14.91 -5.06 -5.30
CA LYS A 215 -14.27 -3.80 -5.72
C LYS A 215 -14.89 -3.25 -7.01
N ARG A 216 -15.18 -4.11 -7.99
CA ARG A 216 -15.84 -3.69 -9.25
C ARG A 216 -17.28 -3.21 -9.01
N ILE A 217 -18.03 -3.89 -8.14
CA ILE A 217 -19.39 -3.50 -7.74
C ILE A 217 -19.37 -2.12 -7.08
N TYR A 218 -18.50 -1.91 -6.09
CA TYR A 218 -18.41 -0.63 -5.39
C TYR A 218 -18.08 0.53 -6.33
N ARG A 219 -17.15 0.30 -7.27
CA ARG A 219 -16.83 1.29 -8.30
C ARG A 219 -18.01 1.60 -9.22
N LYS A 220 -18.73 0.56 -9.71
CA LYS A 220 -19.89 0.72 -10.61
C LYS A 220 -21.07 1.43 -9.93
N LEU A 221 -21.28 1.15 -8.64
CA LEU A 221 -22.35 1.75 -7.84
C LEU A 221 -21.94 3.05 -7.14
N GLN A 222 -20.66 3.46 -7.25
CA GLN A 222 -20.09 4.64 -6.61
C GLN A 222 -20.28 4.64 -5.08
N VAL A 223 -20.12 3.49 -4.43
CA VAL A 223 -20.30 3.29 -3.00
C VAL A 223 -19.02 2.79 -2.34
N ARG A 224 -18.94 2.89 -1.00
CA ARG A 224 -17.73 2.59 -0.24
C ARG A 224 -17.89 1.41 0.74
N SER A 225 -19.11 0.95 0.96
CA SER A 225 -19.39 -0.14 1.91
C SER A 225 -20.36 -1.16 1.38
N LYS A 226 -20.37 -2.37 1.98
CA LYS A 226 -21.31 -3.43 1.70
C LYS A 226 -22.75 -2.96 1.87
N THR A 227 -23.04 -2.22 2.93
CA THR A 227 -24.38 -1.72 3.25
C THR A 227 -24.84 -0.70 2.22
N GLU A 228 -23.99 0.23 1.83
CA GLU A 228 -24.26 1.20 0.77
C GLU A 228 -24.48 0.52 -0.59
N ALA A 229 -23.65 -0.49 -0.91
CA ALA A 229 -23.79 -1.24 -2.17
C ALA A 229 -25.16 -1.94 -2.27
N VAL A 230 -25.61 -2.57 -1.19
CA VAL A 230 -26.92 -3.22 -1.13
C VAL A 230 -28.04 -2.20 -1.21
N TYR A 231 -27.93 -1.07 -0.52
CA TYR A 231 -28.91 0.01 -0.55
C TYR A 231 -29.04 0.61 -1.95
N GLU A 232 -27.94 1.01 -2.55
CA GLU A 232 -27.94 1.65 -3.88
C GLU A 232 -28.39 0.67 -4.98
N ALA A 233 -27.99 -0.60 -4.89
CA ALA A 233 -28.45 -1.62 -5.83
C ALA A 233 -29.97 -1.88 -5.76
N ARG A 234 -30.57 -1.80 -4.57
CA ARG A 234 -32.04 -1.86 -4.40
C ARG A 234 -32.72 -0.63 -5.01
N LYS A 235 -32.19 0.56 -4.75
CA LYS A 235 -32.68 1.82 -5.28
C LYS A 235 -32.64 1.87 -6.83
N LEU A 236 -31.60 1.32 -7.44
CA LEU A 236 -31.43 1.19 -8.88
C LEU A 236 -32.20 0.02 -9.51
N GLY A 237 -32.89 -0.81 -8.71
CA GLY A 237 -33.62 -1.98 -9.18
C GLY A 237 -32.73 -3.14 -9.63
N LEU A 238 -31.44 -3.13 -9.28
CA LEU A 238 -30.48 -4.20 -9.59
C LEU A 238 -30.61 -5.41 -8.64
N LEU A 239 -31.22 -5.22 -7.47
CA LEU A 239 -31.60 -6.28 -6.53
C LEU A 239 -33.11 -6.22 -6.35
N ARG A 240 -33.80 -7.34 -6.64
CA ARG A 240 -35.22 -7.51 -6.28
C ARG A 240 -35.27 -7.76 -4.78
N GLY A 241 -36.14 -7.01 -4.08
CA GLY A 241 -36.46 -7.30 -2.70
C GLY A 241 -37.31 -8.59 -2.63
N ASP A 242 -36.84 -9.56 -1.86
CA ASP A 242 -37.73 -10.58 -1.28
C ASP A 242 -38.39 -9.99 -0.06
#